data_c58c827dfb50529b4096a68f08c39f4f
#
_entry.id   c58c827dfb50529b4096a68f08c39f4f
#
_cell.length_a   1.000
_cell.length_b   1.000
_cell.length_c   1.000
_cell.angle_alpha   90.00
_cell.angle_beta   90.00
_cell.angle_gamma   90.00
#
_symmetry.space_group_name_H-M   'P 1'
#
loop_
_entity.id
_entity.type
_entity.pdbx_description
1 polymer ?
#
loop_
_entity_poly.entity_id
_entity_poly.type
_entity_poly.pdbx_seq_one_letter_code
_entity_poly.pdbx_strand_id
1 'polypeptide(L)'
;MKDADAVRNLKNIVAQHKDEDIFLVVSAMGKTTNMLERVLREVREESGKWKTENGELSTFHSPLSTLKEVMEYHENIILDLFDQNREHPVIESVSELFLELWEKLQRTDQPYDYQYDQTVSYGELISTTIIQEYLNHCDVPCRWLDARKYVLTDERFRSASPDWDETRLRISKLNDEHIHGVVCITQGFIGATVDGKHTVTLGREGSDYTAAIFANCLDAEEVTIWKDVDGLLNADPKRFDETVQLRHITYSEAIELAFYGASIIHPKTIKPLQNKGITLKVQSFLNPDHQPSVIDSQPGPDIEKTPSYIVKDNQTLVSISPRDYSFMNEHNLQIIFAACDELNIHANVVQTSALMLSFCFDHDDRKLKGLVGSLHETFQVKYNKGLTLFTIRHYDYSYTMGDRFLDGKKVYLKQSSRSTLQFVINAECGMRNAE
;
A
#
# COMPACT_ATOMS: atom_id res chain seq x y z
N MET A 1 8.60 6.20 -9.29
CA MET A 1 9.64 5.94 -10.31
C MET A 1 9.01 5.21 -11.48
N LYS A 2 8.84 5.81 -12.65
CA LYS A 2 8.17 5.14 -13.79
C LYS A 2 8.98 5.20 -15.11
N ASP A 3 9.97 6.04 -15.21
CA ASP A 3 10.76 6.30 -16.42
C ASP A 3 12.10 6.94 -16.08
N ALA A 4 12.94 7.16 -17.08
CA ALA A 4 14.25 7.80 -16.94
C ALA A 4 14.16 9.23 -16.38
N ASP A 5 13.12 9.98 -16.73
CA ASP A 5 12.93 11.34 -16.22
C ASP A 5 12.64 11.33 -14.71
N ALA A 6 11.91 10.34 -14.22
CA ALA A 6 11.72 10.16 -12.78
C ALA A 6 13.05 9.85 -12.06
N VAL A 7 13.97 9.08 -12.68
CA VAL A 7 15.30 8.83 -12.11
C VAL A 7 16.14 10.11 -12.10
N ARG A 8 16.10 10.90 -13.18
CA ARG A 8 16.77 12.23 -13.24
C ARG A 8 16.22 13.17 -12.18
N ASN A 9 14.90 13.17 -11.97
CA ASN A 9 14.27 13.98 -10.91
C ASN A 9 14.72 13.54 -9.51
N LEU A 10 14.79 12.23 -9.25
CA LEU A 10 15.35 11.70 -8.00
C LEU A 10 16.79 12.22 -7.77
N LYS A 11 17.64 12.15 -8.78
CA LYS A 11 19.03 12.67 -8.70
C LYS A 11 19.03 14.16 -8.36
N ASN A 12 18.12 14.96 -8.92
CA ASN A 12 18.03 16.39 -8.62
C ASN A 12 17.57 16.63 -7.17
N ILE A 13 16.60 15.85 -6.67
CA ILE A 13 16.17 15.89 -5.27
C ILE A 13 17.34 15.55 -4.33
N VAL A 14 18.08 14.48 -4.61
CA VAL A 14 19.27 14.10 -3.82
C VAL A 14 20.31 15.23 -3.82
N ALA A 15 20.53 15.89 -4.96
CA ALA A 15 21.47 17.00 -5.05
C ALA A 15 21.06 18.25 -4.24
N GLN A 16 19.76 18.46 -4.01
CA GLN A 16 19.27 19.53 -3.13
C GLN A 16 19.57 19.28 -1.65
N HIS A 17 19.73 18.00 -1.25
CA HIS A 17 20.00 17.56 0.12
C HIS A 17 21.45 17.06 0.32
N LYS A 18 22.40 17.50 -0.51
CA LYS A 18 23.79 17.02 -0.53
C LYS A 18 24.55 17.17 0.79
N ASP A 19 24.13 18.07 1.66
CA ASP A 19 24.75 18.35 2.95
C ASP A 19 24.13 17.53 4.10
N GLU A 20 23.20 16.62 3.78
CA GLU A 20 22.47 15.74 4.70
C GLU A 20 22.90 14.27 4.51
N ASP A 21 22.79 13.47 5.55
CA ASP A 21 22.97 12.02 5.46
C ASP A 21 21.69 11.39 4.90
N ILE A 22 21.74 10.93 3.65
CA ILE A 22 20.56 10.45 2.91
C ILE A 22 20.51 8.93 2.90
N PHE A 23 19.37 8.38 3.29
CA PHE A 23 19.03 6.97 3.13
C PHE A 23 17.82 6.83 2.20
N LEU A 24 18.03 6.30 1.00
CA LEU A 24 16.98 6.13 -0.02
C LEU A 24 16.34 4.75 0.07
N VAL A 25 15.01 4.71 0.16
CA VAL A 25 14.21 3.49 0.00
C VAL A 25 13.40 3.61 -1.28
N VAL A 26 13.60 2.71 -2.20
CA VAL A 26 13.01 2.81 -3.55
C VAL A 26 12.17 1.60 -3.87
N SER A 27 11.00 1.84 -4.47
CA SER A 27 10.08 0.81 -4.98
C SER A 27 10.48 0.34 -6.38
N ALA A 28 9.86 -0.72 -6.86
CA ALA A 28 9.92 -1.14 -8.26
C ALA A 28 9.51 -0.01 -9.22
N MET A 29 10.06 0.00 -10.43
CA MET A 29 9.75 0.99 -11.45
C MET A 29 8.35 0.74 -12.06
N GLY A 30 7.57 1.80 -12.17
CA GLY A 30 6.27 1.80 -12.84
C GLY A 30 5.29 0.76 -12.30
N LYS A 31 4.87 -0.16 -13.16
CA LYS A 31 3.96 -1.27 -12.81
C LYS A 31 4.65 -2.64 -12.76
N THR A 32 5.97 -2.67 -12.60
CA THR A 32 6.78 -3.91 -12.67
C THR A 32 6.29 -4.98 -11.70
N THR A 33 5.95 -4.65 -10.45
CA THR A 33 5.42 -5.61 -9.47
C THR A 33 4.16 -6.33 -9.99
N ASN A 34 3.22 -5.56 -10.59
CA ASN A 34 1.99 -6.14 -11.18
C ASN A 34 2.29 -7.00 -12.42
N MET A 35 3.26 -6.58 -13.25
CA MET A 35 3.67 -7.34 -14.43
C MET A 35 4.35 -8.65 -14.04
N LEU A 36 5.21 -8.63 -13.02
CA LEU A 36 5.86 -9.84 -12.51
C LEU A 36 4.86 -10.80 -11.84
N GLU A 37 3.85 -10.31 -11.13
CA GLU A 37 2.75 -11.15 -10.65
C GLU A 37 1.97 -11.79 -11.79
N ARG A 38 1.75 -11.05 -12.89
CA ARG A 38 1.13 -11.58 -14.09
C ARG A 38 1.98 -12.69 -14.73
N VAL A 39 3.30 -12.48 -14.88
CA VAL A 39 4.23 -13.52 -15.37
C VAL A 39 4.13 -14.78 -14.50
N LEU A 40 4.14 -14.64 -13.17
CA LEU A 40 4.00 -15.77 -12.26
C LEU A 40 2.70 -16.55 -12.49
N ARG A 41 1.56 -15.85 -12.66
CA ARG A 41 0.27 -16.49 -12.93
C ARG A 41 0.30 -17.26 -14.26
N GLU A 42 0.81 -16.64 -15.31
CA GLU A 42 0.93 -17.24 -16.64
C GLU A 42 1.80 -18.51 -16.60
N VAL A 43 2.97 -18.47 -15.93
CA VAL A 43 3.85 -19.65 -15.75
C VAL A 43 3.15 -20.77 -14.98
N ARG A 44 2.39 -20.46 -13.93
CA ARG A 44 1.67 -21.48 -13.14
C ARG A 44 0.51 -22.08 -13.91
N GLU A 45 -0.21 -21.29 -14.70
CA GLU A 45 -1.28 -21.78 -15.57
C GLU A 45 -0.74 -22.72 -16.65
N GLU A 46 0.40 -22.42 -17.28
CA GLU A 46 1.06 -23.31 -18.22
C GLU A 46 1.60 -24.60 -17.59
N SER A 47 2.16 -24.54 -16.38
CA SER A 47 2.68 -25.71 -15.67
C SER A 47 1.58 -26.59 -15.08
N GLY A 48 0.43 -26.01 -14.76
CA GLY A 48 -0.74 -26.67 -14.18
C GLY A 48 -1.55 -27.50 -15.17
N LYS A 49 -0.97 -27.88 -16.34
CA LYS A 49 -1.60 -28.69 -17.39
C LYS A 49 -3.13 -28.70 -17.39
N TRP A 50 -3.76 -27.80 -18.17
CA TRP A 50 -4.63 -28.17 -19.25
C TRP A 50 -5.36 -29.51 -19.09
N LYS A 51 -6.42 -29.49 -18.30
CA LYS A 51 -7.61 -30.27 -18.52
C LYS A 51 -8.80 -29.32 -18.48
N THR A 52 -8.96 -28.50 -19.50
CA THR A 52 -10.28 -28.02 -19.87
C THR A 52 -10.86 -29.07 -20.83
N GLU A 53 -12.05 -29.56 -20.50
CA GLU A 53 -12.77 -30.60 -21.28
C GLU A 53 -13.18 -30.18 -22.68
N ASN A 54 -12.82 -29.00 -23.15
CA ASN A 54 -13.28 -28.42 -24.45
C ASN A 54 -12.16 -27.82 -25.30
N GLY A 55 -11.04 -28.46 -25.51
CA GLY A 55 -10.22 -28.38 -26.72
C GLY A 55 -9.95 -27.04 -27.46
N GLU A 56 -10.29 -25.89 -26.93
CA GLU A 56 -10.02 -24.60 -27.58
C GLU A 56 -8.79 -23.91 -26.98
N LEU A 57 -7.75 -23.80 -27.82
CA LEU A 57 -6.55 -22.97 -27.58
C LEU A 57 -6.96 -21.50 -27.54
N SER A 58 -7.16 -20.95 -26.34
CA SER A 58 -7.22 -19.49 -26.22
C SER A 58 -5.84 -18.90 -26.53
N THR A 59 -5.80 -17.82 -27.29
CA THR A 59 -4.60 -17.05 -27.65
C THR A 59 -4.04 -16.34 -26.40
N PHE A 60 -3.40 -17.09 -25.49
CA PHE A 60 -2.67 -16.52 -24.39
C PHE A 60 -1.28 -16.09 -24.83
N HIS A 61 -0.89 -14.90 -24.45
CA HIS A 61 0.48 -14.45 -24.57
C HIS A 61 1.37 -15.44 -23.78
N SER A 62 2.45 -15.93 -24.38
CA SER A 62 3.41 -16.77 -23.66
C SER A 62 3.96 -16.01 -22.43
N PRO A 63 4.18 -16.66 -21.27
CA PRO A 63 4.83 -16.04 -20.10
C PRO A 63 6.14 -15.36 -20.45
N LEU A 64 6.85 -15.90 -21.43
CA LEU A 64 8.04 -15.29 -22.02
C LEU A 64 7.76 -13.93 -22.68
N SER A 65 6.56 -13.70 -23.25
CA SER A 65 6.25 -12.39 -23.84
C SER A 65 6.06 -11.31 -22.79
N THR A 66 5.35 -11.60 -21.70
CA THR A 66 5.18 -10.64 -20.59
C THR A 66 6.50 -10.37 -19.87
N LEU A 67 7.32 -11.40 -19.63
CA LEU A 67 8.65 -11.19 -19.06
C LEU A 67 9.55 -10.36 -19.98
N LYS A 68 9.48 -10.59 -21.29
CA LYS A 68 10.20 -9.81 -22.28
C LYS A 68 9.78 -8.34 -22.28
N GLU A 69 8.47 -8.05 -22.16
CA GLU A 69 7.97 -6.69 -22.01
C GLU A 69 8.59 -6.00 -20.77
N VAL A 70 8.73 -6.72 -19.64
CA VAL A 70 9.38 -6.20 -18.43
C VAL A 70 10.86 -5.93 -18.68
N MET A 71 11.57 -6.82 -19.38
CA MET A 71 12.99 -6.65 -19.71
C MET A 71 13.19 -5.44 -20.63
N GLU A 72 12.41 -5.35 -21.73
CA GLU A 72 12.47 -4.24 -22.69
C GLU A 72 12.14 -2.89 -22.03
N TYR A 73 11.18 -2.87 -21.11
CA TYR A 73 10.85 -1.67 -20.33
C TYR A 73 12.05 -1.15 -19.54
N HIS A 74 12.77 -2.02 -18.83
CA HIS A 74 13.93 -1.60 -18.05
C HIS A 74 15.16 -1.30 -18.93
N GLU A 75 15.37 -2.07 -20.00
CA GLU A 75 16.43 -1.79 -20.99
C GLU A 75 16.25 -0.39 -21.62
N ASN A 76 15.02 -0.02 -21.98
CA ASN A 76 14.74 1.31 -22.53
C ASN A 76 15.04 2.43 -21.50
N ILE A 77 14.75 2.23 -20.23
CA ILE A 77 15.10 3.18 -19.16
C ILE A 77 16.63 3.31 -19.03
N ILE A 78 17.34 2.19 -19.03
CA ILE A 78 18.81 2.17 -18.95
C ILE A 78 19.41 2.91 -20.17
N LEU A 79 18.98 2.58 -21.37
CA LEU A 79 19.47 3.23 -22.58
C LEU A 79 19.25 4.74 -22.58
N ASP A 80 18.10 5.19 -22.08
CA ASP A 80 17.80 6.61 -21.98
C ASP A 80 18.64 7.32 -20.88
N LEU A 81 18.94 6.63 -19.77
CA LEU A 81 19.77 7.18 -18.68
C LEU A 81 21.25 7.25 -19.04
N PHE A 82 21.77 6.34 -19.85
CA PHE A 82 23.19 6.17 -20.15
C PHE A 82 23.52 6.43 -21.63
N ASP A 83 22.90 7.46 -22.22
CA ASP A 83 23.21 7.98 -23.57
C ASP A 83 23.22 6.92 -24.67
N GLN A 84 22.27 5.97 -24.64
CA GLN A 84 22.14 4.85 -25.58
C GLN A 84 23.34 3.87 -25.57
N ASN A 85 24.15 3.87 -24.52
CA ASN A 85 25.28 2.97 -24.37
C ASN A 85 24.84 1.54 -24.04
N ARG A 86 24.80 0.67 -25.06
CA ARG A 86 24.43 -0.75 -24.94
C ARG A 86 25.51 -1.61 -24.24
N GLU A 87 26.71 -1.08 -24.04
CA GLU A 87 27.81 -1.78 -23.37
C GLU A 87 27.98 -1.31 -21.90
N HIS A 88 27.04 -0.50 -21.38
CA HIS A 88 27.11 -0.06 -20.00
C HIS A 88 26.98 -1.24 -19.03
N PRO A 89 27.84 -1.38 -18.02
CA PRO A 89 27.88 -2.55 -17.11
C PRO A 89 26.55 -2.86 -16.42
N VAL A 90 25.71 -1.85 -16.18
CA VAL A 90 24.38 -2.03 -15.56
C VAL A 90 23.46 -2.97 -16.38
N ILE A 91 23.66 -3.04 -17.70
CA ILE A 91 22.87 -3.95 -18.56
C ILE A 91 23.16 -5.40 -18.20
N GLU A 92 24.45 -5.73 -17.99
CA GLU A 92 24.86 -7.07 -17.56
C GLU A 92 24.29 -7.39 -16.17
N SER A 93 24.46 -6.49 -15.20
CA SER A 93 23.94 -6.67 -13.83
C SER A 93 22.42 -6.88 -13.80
N VAL A 94 21.66 -6.13 -14.60
CA VAL A 94 20.21 -6.28 -14.69
C VAL A 94 19.81 -7.56 -15.42
N SER A 95 20.57 -7.96 -16.44
CA SER A 95 20.36 -9.23 -17.15
C SER A 95 20.57 -10.43 -16.23
N GLU A 96 21.57 -10.40 -15.36
CA GLU A 96 21.78 -11.43 -14.34
C GLU A 96 20.58 -11.56 -13.40
N LEU A 97 20.02 -10.44 -12.92
CA LEU A 97 18.79 -10.45 -12.11
C LEU A 97 17.60 -11.06 -12.85
N PHE A 98 17.46 -10.84 -14.16
CA PHE A 98 16.41 -11.49 -14.95
C PHE A 98 16.65 -12.99 -15.15
N LEU A 99 17.91 -13.43 -15.25
CA LEU A 99 18.24 -14.86 -15.29
C LEU A 99 17.90 -15.55 -13.97
N GLU A 100 18.29 -14.94 -12.84
CA GLU A 100 17.91 -15.45 -11.51
C GLU A 100 16.39 -15.52 -11.32
N LEU A 101 15.67 -14.46 -11.73
CA LEU A 101 14.21 -14.43 -11.71
C LEU A 101 13.61 -15.59 -12.51
N TRP A 102 14.14 -15.83 -13.72
CA TRP A 102 13.69 -16.93 -14.55
C TRP A 102 13.87 -18.30 -13.89
N GLU A 103 15.01 -18.52 -13.22
CA GLU A 103 15.24 -19.75 -12.44
C GLU A 103 14.23 -19.91 -11.28
N LYS A 104 13.86 -18.82 -10.60
CA LYS A 104 12.83 -18.85 -9.55
C LYS A 104 11.45 -19.19 -10.10
N LEU A 105 11.08 -18.64 -11.25
CA LEU A 105 9.81 -18.90 -11.92
C LEU A 105 9.61 -20.37 -12.31
N GLN A 106 10.71 -21.13 -12.58
CA GLN A 106 10.62 -22.54 -12.92
C GLN A 106 10.18 -23.46 -11.75
N ARG A 107 10.20 -22.97 -10.50
CA ARG A 107 9.85 -23.76 -9.30
C ARG A 107 8.36 -23.71 -9.00
N THR A 108 7.53 -24.21 -9.92
CA THR A 108 6.06 -24.13 -9.86
C THR A 108 5.41 -25.06 -8.83
N ASP A 109 6.16 -25.92 -8.16
CA ASP A 109 5.74 -26.84 -7.09
C ASP A 109 5.52 -26.15 -5.74
N GLN A 110 5.98 -24.90 -5.59
CA GLN A 110 5.91 -24.16 -4.33
C GLN A 110 4.54 -23.47 -4.14
N PRO A 111 4.13 -23.14 -2.90
CA PRO A 111 2.92 -22.37 -2.63
C PRO A 111 2.92 -21.01 -3.36
N TYR A 112 1.75 -20.56 -3.80
CA TYR A 112 1.63 -19.31 -4.59
C TYR A 112 2.21 -18.10 -3.86
N ASP A 113 1.90 -17.91 -2.57
CA ASP A 113 2.36 -16.76 -1.80
C ASP A 113 3.88 -16.74 -1.63
N TYR A 114 4.50 -17.91 -1.46
CA TYR A 114 5.95 -18.04 -1.48
C TYR A 114 6.53 -17.64 -2.83
N GLN A 115 6.02 -18.19 -3.93
CA GLN A 115 6.51 -17.85 -5.27
C GLN A 115 6.29 -16.39 -5.62
N TYR A 116 5.17 -15.81 -5.18
CA TYR A 116 4.90 -14.39 -5.34
C TYR A 116 6.06 -13.56 -4.78
N ASP A 117 6.45 -13.79 -3.54
CA ASP A 117 7.52 -13.04 -2.89
C ASP A 117 8.88 -13.24 -3.58
N GLN A 118 9.18 -14.49 -4.00
CA GLN A 118 10.41 -14.80 -4.74
C GLN A 118 10.46 -14.15 -6.13
N THR A 119 9.31 -13.81 -6.71
CA THR A 119 9.18 -13.28 -8.08
C THR A 119 9.11 -11.76 -8.08
N VAL A 120 8.16 -11.18 -7.33
CA VAL A 120 7.90 -9.73 -7.43
C VAL A 120 9.03 -8.89 -6.84
N SER A 121 9.79 -9.44 -5.89
CA SER A 121 10.95 -8.78 -5.26
C SER A 121 12.04 -8.34 -6.26
N TYR A 122 12.11 -8.97 -7.42
CA TYR A 122 13.06 -8.57 -8.46
C TYR A 122 12.75 -7.20 -9.04
N GLY A 123 11.49 -6.72 -8.95
CA GLY A 123 11.14 -5.36 -9.34
C GLY A 123 11.94 -4.30 -8.59
N GLU A 124 12.05 -4.46 -7.27
CA GLU A 124 12.80 -3.57 -6.40
C GLU A 124 14.32 -3.75 -6.53
N LEU A 125 14.79 -4.98 -6.71
CA LEU A 125 16.21 -5.25 -6.94
C LEU A 125 16.69 -4.58 -8.23
N ILE A 126 16.00 -4.77 -9.34
CA ILE A 126 16.32 -4.16 -10.64
C ILE A 126 16.26 -2.64 -10.54
N SER A 127 15.19 -2.09 -9.96
CA SER A 127 15.01 -0.64 -9.80
C SER A 127 16.18 0.00 -9.07
N THR A 128 16.55 -0.55 -7.92
CA THR A 128 17.62 0.03 -7.07
C THR A 128 19.00 -0.16 -7.68
N THR A 129 19.25 -1.22 -8.44
CA THR A 129 20.49 -1.43 -9.19
C THR A 129 20.66 -0.35 -10.26
N ILE A 130 19.63 -0.08 -11.06
CA ILE A 130 19.67 0.96 -12.10
C ILE A 130 19.90 2.34 -11.49
N ILE A 131 19.19 2.66 -10.41
CA ILE A 131 19.28 3.98 -9.77
C ILE A 131 20.66 4.20 -9.12
N GLN A 132 21.19 3.21 -8.44
CA GLN A 132 22.50 3.29 -7.82
C GLN A 132 23.60 3.53 -8.87
N GLU A 133 23.57 2.79 -9.97
CA GLU A 133 24.52 2.97 -11.06
C GLU A 133 24.38 4.36 -11.71
N TYR A 134 23.15 4.85 -11.89
CA TYR A 134 22.92 6.18 -12.44
C TYR A 134 23.40 7.31 -11.50
N LEU A 135 23.17 7.19 -10.18
CA LEU A 135 23.68 8.16 -9.22
C LEU A 135 25.21 8.22 -9.24
N ASN A 136 25.88 7.06 -9.24
CA ASN A 136 27.35 6.99 -9.35
C ASN A 136 27.87 7.54 -10.69
N HIS A 137 27.17 7.28 -11.79
CA HIS A 137 27.47 7.85 -13.10
C HIS A 137 27.38 9.39 -13.11
N CYS A 138 26.52 9.95 -12.28
CA CYS A 138 26.36 11.40 -12.10
C CYS A 138 27.23 11.99 -10.98
N ASP A 139 28.29 11.32 -10.58
CA ASP A 139 29.23 11.76 -9.50
C ASP A 139 28.53 11.95 -8.14
N VAL A 140 27.41 11.26 -7.89
CA VAL A 140 26.76 11.19 -6.58
C VAL A 140 27.15 9.85 -5.93
N PRO A 141 28.09 9.85 -4.95
CA PRO A 141 28.53 8.61 -4.31
C PRO A 141 27.34 7.88 -3.70
N CYS A 142 27.04 6.68 -4.21
CA CYS A 142 25.88 5.90 -3.81
C CYS A 142 26.27 4.46 -3.49
N ARG A 143 25.90 3.99 -2.31
CA ARG A 143 26.11 2.61 -1.83
C ARG A 143 24.80 1.83 -1.86
N TRP A 144 24.78 0.73 -2.61
CA TRP A 144 23.64 -0.17 -2.66
C TRP A 144 23.67 -1.15 -1.48
N LEU A 145 22.52 -1.29 -0.81
CA LEU A 145 22.30 -2.18 0.32
C LEU A 145 21.17 -3.15 -0.01
N ASP A 146 21.42 -4.45 0.18
CA ASP A 146 20.39 -5.47 0.01
C ASP A 146 19.45 -5.51 1.23
N ALA A 147 18.21 -5.02 1.09
CA ALA A 147 17.23 -4.97 2.17
C ALA A 147 17.05 -6.32 2.88
N ARG A 148 17.20 -7.44 2.17
CA ARG A 148 17.07 -8.80 2.69
C ARG A 148 18.12 -9.16 3.75
N LYS A 149 19.23 -8.43 3.79
CA LYS A 149 20.28 -8.59 4.82
C LYS A 149 19.97 -7.84 6.10
N TYR A 150 19.05 -6.87 6.05
CA TYR A 150 18.77 -5.94 7.14
C TYR A 150 17.36 -6.08 7.71
N VAL A 151 16.36 -6.24 6.86
CA VAL A 151 14.95 -6.38 7.27
C VAL A 151 14.62 -7.86 7.39
N LEU A 152 14.69 -8.39 8.61
CA LEU A 152 14.36 -9.77 8.91
C LEU A 152 12.94 -9.89 9.43
N THR A 153 12.25 -10.96 9.04
CA THR A 153 10.81 -11.11 9.26
C THR A 153 10.40 -12.53 9.61
N ASP A 154 9.14 -12.69 9.99
CA ASP A 154 8.46 -13.99 10.01
C ASP A 154 8.28 -14.56 8.58
N GLU A 155 7.74 -15.78 8.48
CA GLU A 155 7.51 -16.50 7.21
C GLU A 155 6.10 -16.28 6.62
N ARG A 156 5.42 -15.18 6.97
CA ARG A 156 4.12 -14.86 6.41
C ARG A 156 4.28 -14.17 5.05
N PHE A 157 4.47 -15.00 4.01
CA PHE A 157 4.62 -14.50 2.65
C PHE A 157 3.49 -13.52 2.26
N ARG A 158 3.80 -12.52 1.43
CA ARG A 158 2.97 -11.38 0.99
C ARG A 158 2.60 -10.37 2.09
N SER A 159 2.88 -10.65 3.35
CA SER A 159 2.46 -9.76 4.45
C SER A 159 3.32 -10.01 5.69
N ALA A 160 4.62 -10.18 5.50
CA ALA A 160 5.57 -10.48 6.55
C ALA A 160 5.67 -9.33 7.57
N SER A 161 5.89 -9.71 8.82
CA SER A 161 6.11 -8.76 9.92
C SER A 161 7.57 -8.79 10.35
N PRO A 162 8.22 -7.63 10.53
CA PRO A 162 9.59 -7.56 10.97
C PRO A 162 9.80 -8.19 12.35
N ASP A 163 10.87 -8.96 12.47
CA ASP A 163 11.52 -9.22 13.74
C ASP A 163 12.31 -7.96 14.13
N TRP A 164 11.76 -7.19 15.05
CA TRP A 164 12.31 -5.88 15.40
C TRP A 164 13.67 -5.96 16.08
N ASP A 165 13.96 -7.02 16.83
CA ASP A 165 15.21 -7.17 17.56
C ASP A 165 16.34 -7.50 16.58
N GLU A 166 16.17 -8.50 15.74
CA GLU A 166 17.14 -8.88 14.72
C GLU A 166 17.32 -7.78 13.66
N THR A 167 16.23 -7.17 13.19
CA THR A 167 16.27 -6.07 12.22
C THR A 167 17.05 -4.88 12.78
N ARG A 168 16.78 -4.47 14.02
CA ARG A 168 17.50 -3.38 14.67
C ARG A 168 18.98 -3.70 14.84
N LEU A 169 19.31 -4.93 15.29
CA LEU A 169 20.69 -5.37 15.45
C LEU A 169 21.47 -5.28 14.12
N ARG A 170 20.82 -5.54 13.00
CA ARG A 170 21.47 -5.49 11.69
C ARG A 170 21.60 -4.08 11.14
N ILE A 171 20.52 -3.29 11.23
CA ILE A 171 20.51 -1.93 10.71
C ILE A 171 21.41 -1.00 11.52
N SER A 172 21.46 -1.14 12.86
CA SER A 172 22.31 -0.28 13.70
C SER A 172 23.82 -0.37 13.37
N LYS A 173 24.26 -1.50 12.81
CA LYS A 173 25.66 -1.66 12.36
C LYS A 173 26.03 -0.70 11.21
N LEU A 174 25.04 -0.23 10.46
CA LEU A 174 25.30 0.76 9.40
C LEU A 174 25.81 2.09 9.96
N ASN A 175 25.42 2.47 11.19
CA ASN A 175 25.91 3.67 11.84
C ASN A 175 27.44 3.60 12.10
N ASP A 176 27.97 2.40 12.34
CA ASP A 176 29.39 2.17 12.59
C ASP A 176 30.20 2.14 11.28
N GLU A 177 29.55 1.93 10.15
CA GLU A 177 30.18 1.78 8.83
C GLU A 177 30.50 3.12 8.13
N HIS A 178 30.42 4.25 8.83
CA HIS A 178 30.77 5.60 8.35
C HIS A 178 30.08 5.91 7.00
N ILE A 179 28.73 5.88 6.99
CA ILE A 179 27.94 6.20 5.79
C ILE A 179 27.75 7.72 5.56
N HIS A 180 28.42 8.56 6.36
CA HIS A 180 28.33 10.00 6.22
C HIS A 180 28.89 10.49 4.87
N GLY A 181 28.09 11.31 4.19
CA GLY A 181 28.45 11.87 2.89
C GLY A 181 28.32 10.89 1.70
N VAL A 182 27.77 9.70 1.93
CA VAL A 182 27.44 8.72 0.89
C VAL A 182 25.96 8.42 0.93
N VAL A 183 25.28 8.54 -0.19
CA VAL A 183 23.88 8.16 -0.31
C VAL A 183 23.75 6.65 -0.19
N CYS A 184 23.01 6.15 0.81
CA CYS A 184 22.66 4.74 0.89
C CYS A 184 21.34 4.47 0.18
N ILE A 185 21.30 3.49 -0.72
CA ILE A 185 20.07 3.08 -1.41
C ILE A 185 19.73 1.62 -1.10
N THR A 186 18.47 1.35 -0.81
CA THR A 186 17.95 0.01 -0.56
C THR A 186 16.57 -0.19 -1.19
N GLN A 187 16.16 -1.45 -1.31
CA GLN A 187 14.85 -1.85 -1.78
C GLN A 187 13.79 -1.54 -0.72
N GLY A 188 12.70 -0.94 -1.13
CA GLY A 188 11.48 -0.96 -0.35
C GLY A 188 10.75 -2.29 -0.45
N PHE A 189 9.69 -2.49 0.33
CA PHE A 189 8.74 -3.59 0.20
C PHE A 189 9.27 -4.99 0.56
N ILE A 190 10.56 -5.27 0.46
CA ILE A 190 11.14 -6.60 0.66
C ILE A 190 11.98 -6.73 1.91
N GLY A 191 12.11 -7.96 2.39
CA GLY A 191 12.99 -8.41 3.45
C GLY A 191 13.33 -9.89 3.27
N ALA A 192 13.83 -10.53 4.31
CA ALA A 192 14.06 -11.98 4.32
C ALA A 192 13.55 -12.61 5.61
N THR A 193 13.29 -13.92 5.57
CA THR A 193 13.05 -14.71 6.77
C THR A 193 14.25 -14.63 7.71
N VAL A 194 14.05 -14.82 9.03
CA VAL A 194 15.12 -14.68 10.05
C VAL A 194 16.33 -15.58 9.74
N ASP A 195 16.11 -16.76 9.15
CA ASP A 195 17.17 -17.66 8.71
C ASP A 195 17.88 -17.18 7.42
N GLY A 196 17.42 -16.12 6.80
CA GLY A 196 17.99 -15.50 5.59
C GLY A 196 17.80 -16.28 4.31
N LYS A 197 16.98 -17.36 4.30
CA LYS A 197 16.88 -18.26 3.15
C LYS A 197 15.85 -17.81 2.11
N HIS A 198 14.81 -17.11 2.55
CA HIS A 198 13.68 -16.78 1.69
C HIS A 198 13.42 -15.28 1.67
N THR A 199 13.25 -14.73 0.48
CA THR A 199 12.76 -13.37 0.31
C THR A 199 11.29 -13.31 0.72
N VAL A 200 10.89 -12.24 1.39
CA VAL A 200 9.50 -11.97 1.78
C VAL A 200 9.11 -10.56 1.37
N THR A 201 7.80 -10.32 1.24
CA THR A 201 7.27 -8.99 1.02
C THR A 201 6.48 -8.50 2.23
N LEU A 202 6.55 -7.19 2.50
CA LEU A 202 5.94 -6.54 3.67
C LEU A 202 4.47 -6.18 3.47
N GLY A 203 3.90 -6.53 2.31
CA GLY A 203 2.51 -6.27 1.97
C GLY A 203 2.23 -4.83 1.53
N ARG A 204 0.98 -4.41 1.69
CA ARG A 204 0.51 -3.12 1.18
C ARG A 204 1.34 -1.95 1.72
N GLU A 205 1.72 -1.02 0.82
CA GLU A 205 2.58 0.14 1.12
C GLU A 205 3.92 -0.26 1.77
N GLY A 206 4.44 -1.43 1.38
CA GLY A 206 5.64 -2.02 1.97
C GLY A 206 6.88 -1.15 1.84
N SER A 207 7.01 -0.33 0.78
CA SER A 207 8.16 0.57 0.62
C SER A 207 8.14 1.72 1.64
N ASP A 208 6.97 2.32 1.87
CA ASP A 208 6.80 3.33 2.92
C ASP A 208 7.10 2.73 4.30
N TYR A 209 6.67 1.46 4.50
CA TYR A 209 6.97 0.74 5.74
C TYR A 209 8.46 0.42 5.90
N THR A 210 9.16 0.04 4.83
CA THR A 210 10.62 -0.15 4.84
C THR A 210 11.33 1.14 5.24
N ALA A 211 10.93 2.29 4.68
CA ALA A 211 11.49 3.59 5.06
C ALA A 211 11.31 3.86 6.56
N ALA A 212 10.12 3.58 7.12
CA ALA A 212 9.87 3.74 8.55
C ALA A 212 10.68 2.76 9.42
N ILE A 213 10.93 1.53 8.96
CA ILE A 213 11.78 0.55 9.67
C ILE A 213 13.23 1.06 9.75
N PHE A 214 13.81 1.46 8.62
CA PHE A 214 15.17 1.99 8.59
C PHE A 214 15.28 3.27 9.43
N ALA A 215 14.36 4.21 9.27
CA ALA A 215 14.34 5.44 10.05
C ALA A 215 14.27 5.18 11.56
N ASN A 216 13.42 4.25 12.00
CA ASN A 216 13.33 3.86 13.40
C ASN A 216 14.66 3.25 13.89
N CYS A 217 15.30 2.39 13.11
CA CYS A 217 16.52 1.68 13.52
C CYS A 217 17.79 2.55 13.45
N LEU A 218 17.81 3.54 12.57
CA LEU A 218 18.93 4.47 12.40
C LEU A 218 18.79 5.76 13.24
N ASP A 219 17.69 5.90 13.99
CA ASP A 219 17.36 7.12 14.74
C ASP A 219 17.32 8.37 13.83
N ALA A 220 16.71 8.23 12.65
CA ALA A 220 16.61 9.32 11.69
C ALA A 220 15.84 10.52 12.27
N GLU A 221 16.18 11.71 11.84
CA GLU A 221 15.50 12.94 12.25
C GLU A 221 14.11 13.04 11.61
N GLU A 222 14.00 12.62 10.33
CA GLU A 222 12.75 12.66 9.58
C GLU A 222 12.68 11.58 8.50
N VAL A 223 11.47 11.35 8.02
CA VAL A 223 11.19 10.53 6.83
C VAL A 223 10.39 11.35 5.84
N THR A 224 10.85 11.48 4.61
CA THR A 224 10.07 12.07 3.52
C THR A 224 9.59 11.01 2.56
N ILE A 225 8.28 10.86 2.42
CA ILE A 225 7.64 9.99 1.45
C ILE A 225 7.25 10.82 0.23
N TRP A 226 7.87 10.51 -0.90
CA TRP A 226 7.65 11.19 -2.17
C TRP A 226 6.52 10.52 -2.95
N LYS A 227 5.46 11.28 -3.25
CA LYS A 227 4.28 10.81 -3.99
C LYS A 227 3.99 11.67 -5.21
N ASP A 228 3.13 11.19 -6.08
CA ASP A 228 2.65 11.90 -7.28
C ASP A 228 1.51 12.90 -7.00
N VAL A 229 1.30 13.23 -5.74
CA VAL A 229 0.30 14.20 -5.26
C VAL A 229 0.97 15.26 -4.40
N ASP A 230 0.36 16.44 -4.32
CA ASP A 230 0.93 17.60 -3.61
C ASP A 230 0.75 17.55 -2.07
N GLY A 231 1.05 16.38 -1.47
CA GLY A 231 0.91 16.13 -0.05
C GLY A 231 -0.42 15.45 0.32
N LEU A 232 -0.83 15.59 1.58
CA LEU A 232 -2.09 15.05 2.09
C LEU A 232 -3.23 15.98 1.76
N LEU A 233 -4.23 15.48 1.07
CA LEU A 233 -5.44 16.26 0.76
C LEU A 233 -6.59 15.84 1.68
N ASN A 234 -7.47 16.77 1.97
CA ASN A 234 -8.66 16.53 2.78
C ASN A 234 -9.75 15.70 2.05
N ALA A 235 -9.59 15.46 0.76
CA ALA A 235 -10.47 14.62 -0.05
C ALA A 235 -9.73 14.10 -1.29
N ASP A 236 -10.28 13.07 -1.95
CA ASP A 236 -9.78 12.58 -3.23
C ASP A 236 -10.11 13.59 -4.36
N PRO A 237 -9.11 14.20 -5.02
CA PRO A 237 -9.34 15.19 -6.07
C PRO A 237 -10.04 14.62 -7.31
N LYS A 238 -10.09 13.31 -7.46
CA LYS A 238 -10.87 12.66 -8.53
C LYS A 238 -12.38 12.68 -8.27
N ARG A 239 -12.80 12.97 -7.04
CA ARG A 239 -14.20 12.95 -6.59
C ARG A 239 -14.71 14.30 -6.11
N PHE A 240 -13.80 15.18 -5.72
CA PHE A 240 -14.12 16.47 -5.14
C PHE A 240 -13.29 17.56 -5.81
N ASP A 241 -13.94 18.54 -6.41
CA ASP A 241 -13.29 19.60 -7.18
C ASP A 241 -12.50 20.61 -6.32
N GLU A 242 -12.90 20.77 -5.05
CA GLU A 242 -12.32 21.74 -4.12
C GLU A 242 -11.59 21.00 -2.98
N THR A 243 -10.36 20.54 -3.23
CA THR A 243 -9.56 19.89 -2.20
C THR A 243 -8.57 20.85 -1.57
N VAL A 244 -8.28 20.65 -0.28
CA VAL A 244 -7.35 21.46 0.49
C VAL A 244 -6.23 20.58 1.03
N GLN A 245 -4.98 21.05 0.94
CA GLN A 245 -3.86 20.37 1.53
C GLN A 245 -3.92 20.44 3.06
N LEU A 246 -3.81 19.29 3.72
CA LEU A 246 -3.60 19.16 5.16
C LEU A 246 -2.11 19.36 5.44
N ARG A 247 -1.71 20.59 5.77
CA ARG A 247 -0.28 20.93 5.91
C ARG A 247 0.39 20.29 7.10
N HIS A 248 -0.34 20.13 8.21
CA HIS A 248 0.21 19.55 9.43
C HIS A 248 -0.89 18.79 10.16
N ILE A 249 -0.69 17.48 10.38
CA ILE A 249 -1.60 16.61 11.14
C ILE A 249 -0.84 15.81 12.17
N THR A 250 -1.54 15.34 13.21
CA THR A 250 -0.94 14.43 14.20
C THR A 250 -0.87 13.00 13.67
N TYR A 251 0.03 12.18 14.26
CA TYR A 251 0.04 10.73 13.98
C TYR A 251 -1.33 10.07 14.23
N SER A 252 -2.01 10.47 15.31
CA SER A 252 -3.35 9.93 15.61
C SER A 252 -4.36 10.28 14.53
N GLU A 253 -4.36 11.50 14.02
CA GLU A 253 -5.25 11.88 12.94
C GLU A 253 -4.92 11.15 11.62
N ALA A 254 -3.63 11.00 11.29
CA ALA A 254 -3.22 10.23 10.12
C ALA A 254 -3.68 8.76 10.19
N ILE A 255 -3.60 8.13 11.38
CA ILE A 255 -4.10 6.77 11.62
C ILE A 255 -5.62 6.71 11.46
N GLU A 256 -6.36 7.68 12.00
CA GLU A 256 -7.82 7.76 11.87
C GLU A 256 -8.24 7.92 10.40
N LEU A 257 -7.62 8.84 9.67
CA LEU A 257 -7.89 9.03 8.24
C LEU A 257 -7.63 7.74 7.44
N ALA A 258 -6.52 7.05 7.72
CA ALA A 258 -6.19 5.79 7.08
C ALA A 258 -7.18 4.67 7.44
N PHE A 259 -7.64 4.59 8.69
CA PHE A 259 -8.66 3.65 9.14
C PHE A 259 -9.97 3.82 8.36
N TYR A 260 -10.41 5.06 8.16
CA TYR A 260 -11.61 5.36 7.37
C TYR A 260 -11.41 5.13 5.86
N GLY A 261 -10.19 4.93 5.39
CA GLY A 261 -9.89 4.55 4.01
C GLY A 261 -9.22 5.63 3.17
N ALA A 262 -8.75 6.71 3.79
CA ALA A 262 -7.87 7.63 3.09
C ALA A 262 -6.56 6.91 2.73
N SER A 263 -6.28 6.77 1.42
CA SER A 263 -5.10 6.04 0.92
C SER A 263 -3.87 6.94 0.93
N ILE A 264 -3.45 7.41 2.11
CA ILE A 264 -2.37 8.39 2.22
C ILE A 264 -1.10 7.71 2.73
N ILE A 265 -1.13 7.18 3.94
CA ILE A 265 -0.04 6.45 4.58
C ILE A 265 -0.65 5.32 5.41
N HIS A 266 -0.11 4.12 5.28
CA HIS A 266 -0.61 2.98 6.04
C HIS A 266 -0.23 3.10 7.53
N PRO A 267 -1.10 2.72 8.47
CA PRO A 267 -0.79 2.75 9.91
C PRO A 267 0.48 2.00 10.32
N LYS A 268 0.86 0.94 9.57
CA LYS A 268 2.12 0.21 9.77
C LYS A 268 3.34 1.13 9.64
N THR A 269 3.31 2.09 8.73
CA THR A 269 4.38 3.07 8.50
C THR A 269 4.43 4.10 9.63
N ILE A 270 3.28 4.53 10.12
CA ILE A 270 3.17 5.59 11.14
C ILE A 270 3.67 5.09 12.51
N LYS A 271 3.30 3.87 12.90
CA LYS A 271 3.58 3.35 14.24
C LYS A 271 5.07 3.37 14.66
N PRO A 272 6.03 2.88 13.85
CA PRO A 272 7.44 2.95 14.20
C PRO A 272 7.97 4.37 14.30
N LEU A 273 7.47 5.30 13.48
CA LEU A 273 7.88 6.70 13.52
C LEU A 273 7.33 7.40 14.77
N GLN A 274 6.05 7.19 15.09
CA GLN A 274 5.41 7.70 16.30
C GLN A 274 6.16 7.25 17.56
N ASN A 275 6.57 5.99 17.63
CA ASN A 275 7.26 5.43 18.80
C ASN A 275 8.59 6.13 19.12
N LYS A 276 9.22 6.77 18.11
CA LYS A 276 10.48 7.50 18.26
C LYS A 276 10.33 9.01 18.08
N GLY A 277 9.13 9.49 17.77
CA GLY A 277 8.88 10.91 17.52
C GLY A 277 9.52 11.43 16.22
N ILE A 278 9.75 10.55 15.24
CA ILE A 278 10.36 10.87 13.95
C ILE A 278 9.33 11.55 13.05
N THR A 279 9.59 12.77 12.63
CA THR A 279 8.70 13.51 11.74
C THR A 279 8.54 12.80 10.39
N LEU A 280 7.29 12.64 9.95
CA LEU A 280 6.96 12.11 8.63
C LEU A 280 6.47 13.24 7.73
N LYS A 281 7.12 13.43 6.59
CA LYS A 281 6.70 14.37 5.55
C LYS A 281 6.15 13.63 4.34
N VAL A 282 5.10 14.16 3.74
CA VAL A 282 4.57 13.73 2.44
C VAL A 282 4.79 14.84 1.44
N GLN A 283 5.63 14.57 0.45
CA GLN A 283 6.14 15.55 -0.51
C GLN A 283 5.75 15.19 -1.93
N SER A 284 5.51 16.21 -2.75
CA SER A 284 5.25 16.02 -4.18
C SER A 284 6.54 15.65 -4.91
N PHE A 285 6.55 14.49 -5.58
CA PHE A 285 7.66 14.09 -6.44
C PHE A 285 7.70 14.90 -7.75
N LEU A 286 6.54 15.38 -8.21
CA LEU A 286 6.43 16.17 -9.44
C LEU A 286 6.77 17.64 -9.22
N ASN A 287 6.52 18.15 -8.00
CA ASN A 287 6.77 19.54 -7.61
C ASN A 287 7.58 19.55 -6.29
N PRO A 288 8.89 19.26 -6.33
CA PRO A 288 9.72 19.15 -5.11
C PRO A 288 9.77 20.41 -4.26
N ASP A 289 9.57 21.59 -4.86
CA ASP A 289 9.56 22.89 -4.17
C ASP A 289 8.23 23.20 -3.46
N HIS A 290 7.19 22.37 -3.68
CA HIS A 290 5.92 22.53 -2.98
C HIS A 290 6.06 22.18 -1.50
N GLN A 291 5.38 22.90 -0.61
CA GLN A 291 5.45 22.64 0.82
C GLN A 291 4.86 21.24 1.16
N PRO A 292 5.59 20.41 1.93
CA PRO A 292 5.09 19.10 2.33
C PRO A 292 3.91 19.17 3.29
N SER A 293 3.19 18.07 3.39
CA SER A 293 2.36 17.80 4.55
C SER A 293 3.20 17.13 5.64
N VAL A 294 3.11 17.62 6.87
CA VAL A 294 3.88 17.16 8.03
C VAL A 294 3.01 16.34 8.95
N ILE A 295 3.51 15.21 9.40
CA ILE A 295 2.87 14.32 10.38
C ILE A 295 3.83 14.14 11.56
N ASP A 296 3.45 14.60 12.74
CA ASP A 296 4.22 14.45 13.98
C ASP A 296 3.33 14.38 15.23
N SER A 297 3.89 14.60 16.40
CA SER A 297 3.16 14.57 17.67
C SER A 297 2.44 15.88 18.01
N GLN A 298 2.75 16.98 17.30
CA GLN A 298 2.23 18.31 17.62
C GLN A 298 0.95 18.60 16.83
N PRO A 299 -0.11 19.10 17.47
CA PRO A 299 -1.29 19.53 16.73
C PRO A 299 -0.95 20.78 15.89
N GLY A 300 -1.23 20.71 14.60
CA GLY A 300 -1.16 21.89 13.73
C GLY A 300 -2.27 22.89 14.06
N PRO A 301 -2.09 24.16 13.70
CA PRO A 301 -3.03 25.22 14.07
C PRO A 301 -4.44 25.08 13.46
N ASP A 302 -4.61 24.28 12.41
CA ASP A 302 -5.84 24.24 11.60
C ASP A 302 -6.52 22.87 11.50
N ILE A 303 -6.02 21.82 12.19
CA ILE A 303 -6.51 20.44 12.06
C ILE A 303 -8.00 20.31 12.38
N GLU A 304 -8.45 20.96 13.46
CA GLU A 304 -9.85 20.85 13.92
C GLU A 304 -10.84 21.62 13.06
N LYS A 305 -10.36 22.38 12.07
CA LYS A 305 -11.20 23.27 11.26
C LYS A 305 -11.43 22.80 9.83
N THR A 306 -10.61 21.89 9.32
CA THR A 306 -10.70 21.43 7.93
C THR A 306 -11.37 20.07 7.86
N PRO A 307 -12.63 19.98 7.40
CA PRO A 307 -13.30 18.70 7.22
C PRO A 307 -12.57 17.83 6.18
N SER A 308 -12.41 16.54 6.50
CA SER A 308 -11.85 15.56 5.57
C SER A 308 -12.94 14.61 5.09
N TYR A 309 -12.99 14.36 3.77
CA TYR A 309 -14.02 13.59 3.09
C TYR A 309 -13.43 12.32 2.51
N ILE A 310 -13.89 11.18 2.99
CA ILE A 310 -13.35 9.86 2.65
C ILE A 310 -14.46 9.00 2.07
N VAL A 311 -14.20 8.39 0.93
CA VAL A 311 -15.15 7.53 0.21
C VAL A 311 -14.58 6.14 0.03
N LYS A 312 -15.29 5.14 0.53
CA LYS A 312 -15.01 3.72 0.30
C LYS A 312 -16.13 3.10 -0.54
N ASP A 313 -15.82 2.72 -1.75
CA ASP A 313 -16.77 2.02 -2.62
C ASP A 313 -16.82 0.52 -2.35
N ASN A 314 -17.72 -0.14 -3.07
CA ASN A 314 -17.89 -1.58 -3.06
C ASN A 314 -18.05 -2.15 -1.65
N GLN A 315 -18.96 -1.54 -0.88
CA GLN A 315 -19.26 -1.97 0.48
C GLN A 315 -20.46 -2.92 0.52
N THR A 316 -20.43 -3.83 1.49
CA THR A 316 -21.58 -4.66 1.85
C THR A 316 -22.09 -4.27 3.22
N LEU A 317 -23.34 -3.82 3.31
CA LEU A 317 -24.05 -3.63 4.58
C LEU A 317 -24.79 -4.91 4.93
N VAL A 318 -24.49 -5.46 6.10
CA VAL A 318 -25.19 -6.62 6.66
C VAL A 318 -26.00 -6.19 7.88
N SER A 319 -27.23 -6.74 8.00
CA SER A 319 -28.09 -6.56 9.17
C SER A 319 -28.48 -7.93 9.70
N ILE A 320 -28.18 -8.19 10.96
CA ILE A 320 -28.31 -9.50 11.62
C ILE A 320 -29.24 -9.34 12.81
N SER A 321 -30.24 -10.20 12.90
CA SER A 321 -31.18 -10.25 14.03
C SER A 321 -31.40 -11.69 14.51
N PRO A 322 -31.57 -11.93 15.83
CA PRO A 322 -31.95 -13.25 16.33
C PRO A 322 -33.28 -13.70 15.76
N ARG A 323 -33.40 -15.00 15.43
CA ARG A 323 -34.64 -15.57 14.84
C ARG A 323 -35.79 -15.65 15.82
N ASP A 324 -35.47 -15.74 17.11
CA ASP A 324 -36.45 -15.87 18.21
C ASP A 324 -36.90 -14.50 18.78
N TYR A 325 -36.53 -13.41 18.11
CA TYR A 325 -36.78 -12.01 18.56
C TYR A 325 -36.18 -11.67 19.93
N SER A 326 -35.17 -12.42 20.40
CA SER A 326 -34.44 -12.08 21.60
C SER A 326 -33.63 -10.78 21.36
N PHE A 327 -33.24 -10.11 22.43
CA PHE A 327 -32.41 -8.93 22.35
C PHE A 327 -31.01 -9.25 21.77
N MET A 328 -30.47 -8.31 21.02
CA MET A 328 -29.07 -8.33 20.58
C MET A 328 -28.17 -8.02 21.78
N ASN A 329 -27.85 -9.05 22.57
CA ASN A 329 -27.02 -8.97 23.76
C ASN A 329 -25.54 -9.27 23.45
N GLU A 330 -24.70 -9.17 24.47
CA GLU A 330 -23.25 -9.38 24.37
C GLU A 330 -22.90 -10.79 23.86
N HIS A 331 -23.67 -11.81 24.24
CA HIS A 331 -23.46 -13.17 23.75
C HIS A 331 -23.71 -13.30 22.24
N ASN A 332 -24.80 -12.70 21.76
CA ASN A 332 -25.09 -12.66 20.33
C ASN A 332 -24.03 -11.89 19.53
N LEU A 333 -23.53 -10.77 20.09
CA LEU A 333 -22.44 -10.00 19.51
C LEU A 333 -21.14 -10.82 19.47
N GLN A 334 -20.82 -11.58 20.50
CA GLN A 334 -19.65 -12.45 20.55
C GLN A 334 -19.68 -13.50 19.44
N ILE A 335 -20.82 -14.18 19.23
CA ILE A 335 -20.99 -15.18 18.17
C ILE A 335 -20.77 -14.55 16.79
N ILE A 336 -21.36 -13.39 16.54
CA ILE A 336 -21.25 -12.70 15.25
C ILE A 336 -19.82 -12.24 14.99
N PHE A 337 -19.17 -11.62 15.97
CA PHE A 337 -17.79 -11.14 15.80
C PHE A 337 -16.78 -12.28 15.74
N ALA A 338 -17.01 -13.41 16.41
CA ALA A 338 -16.19 -14.61 16.23
C ALA A 338 -16.24 -15.13 14.79
N ALA A 339 -17.46 -15.20 14.19
CA ALA A 339 -17.60 -15.56 12.77
C ALA A 339 -16.93 -14.55 11.82
N CYS A 340 -16.96 -13.25 12.16
CA CYS A 340 -16.24 -12.23 11.41
C CYS A 340 -14.73 -12.43 11.48
N ASP A 341 -14.18 -12.75 12.66
CA ASP A 341 -12.75 -12.98 12.87
C ASP A 341 -12.25 -14.21 12.10
N GLU A 342 -12.96 -15.33 12.19
CA GLU A 342 -12.65 -16.56 11.42
C GLU A 342 -12.60 -16.32 9.90
N LEU A 343 -13.46 -15.42 9.40
CA LEU A 343 -13.56 -15.08 7.98
C LEU A 343 -12.68 -13.88 7.59
N ASN A 344 -11.90 -13.32 8.53
CA ASN A 344 -11.13 -12.07 8.34
C ASN A 344 -12.01 -10.94 7.78
N ILE A 345 -13.22 -10.76 8.32
CA ILE A 345 -14.12 -9.65 8.01
C ILE A 345 -13.83 -8.50 8.98
N HIS A 346 -13.43 -7.35 8.45
CA HIS A 346 -13.22 -6.13 9.21
C HIS A 346 -14.40 -5.18 8.99
N ALA A 347 -15.10 -4.83 10.08
CA ALA A 347 -16.22 -3.90 10.02
C ALA A 347 -15.71 -2.45 9.94
N ASN A 348 -16.14 -1.72 8.89
CA ASN A 348 -15.81 -0.30 8.69
C ASN A 348 -16.73 0.64 9.50
N VAL A 349 -17.96 0.25 9.74
CA VAL A 349 -18.93 0.92 10.60
C VAL A 349 -19.82 -0.13 11.26
N VAL A 350 -20.15 0.05 12.52
CA VAL A 350 -20.97 -0.87 13.31
C VAL A 350 -22.05 -0.08 14.04
N GLN A 351 -23.28 -0.53 13.96
CA GLN A 351 -24.42 0.02 14.69
C GLN A 351 -25.27 -1.10 15.29
N THR A 352 -25.61 -0.96 16.57
CA THR A 352 -26.49 -1.87 17.26
C THR A 352 -27.83 -1.21 17.60
N SER A 353 -28.88 -2.02 17.62
CA SER A 353 -30.16 -1.68 18.20
C SER A 353 -30.62 -2.81 19.13
N ALA A 354 -31.77 -2.67 19.77
CA ALA A 354 -32.29 -3.71 20.68
C ALA A 354 -32.42 -5.11 20.00
N LEU A 355 -32.72 -5.16 18.71
CA LEU A 355 -33.01 -6.42 18.02
C LEU A 355 -32.07 -6.70 16.84
N MET A 356 -31.11 -5.81 16.56
CA MET A 356 -30.33 -5.91 15.33
C MET A 356 -28.93 -5.37 15.49
N LEU A 357 -27.94 -6.08 14.92
CA LEU A 357 -26.62 -5.58 14.62
C LEU A 357 -26.54 -5.28 13.12
N SER A 358 -26.12 -4.08 12.77
CA SER A 358 -25.76 -3.72 11.39
C SER A 358 -24.30 -3.33 11.31
N PHE A 359 -23.59 -3.82 10.30
CA PHE A 359 -22.22 -3.40 10.03
C PHE A 359 -21.94 -3.45 8.53
N CYS A 360 -20.97 -2.64 8.11
CA CYS A 360 -20.53 -2.58 6.73
C CYS A 360 -19.06 -2.97 6.63
N PHE A 361 -18.71 -3.70 5.56
CA PHE A 361 -17.34 -4.16 5.28
C PHE A 361 -17.04 -4.17 3.79
N ASP A 362 -15.76 -4.23 3.44
CA ASP A 362 -15.32 -4.29 2.05
C ASP A 362 -15.84 -5.56 1.38
N HIS A 363 -16.54 -5.42 0.25
CA HIS A 363 -17.25 -6.52 -0.38
C HIS A 363 -16.33 -7.68 -0.81
N ASP A 364 -16.65 -8.88 -0.36
CA ASP A 364 -16.09 -10.15 -0.82
C ASP A 364 -17.19 -11.21 -0.80
N ASP A 365 -17.51 -11.78 -1.95
CA ASP A 365 -18.59 -12.78 -2.09
C ASP A 365 -18.34 -14.07 -1.30
N ARG A 366 -17.06 -14.49 -1.13
CA ARG A 366 -16.71 -15.69 -0.35
C ARG A 366 -16.92 -15.44 1.13
N LYS A 367 -16.44 -14.30 1.63
CA LYS A 367 -16.63 -13.88 3.02
C LYS A 367 -18.11 -13.71 3.36
N LEU A 368 -18.87 -13.05 2.48
CA LEU A 368 -20.30 -12.88 2.67
C LEU A 368 -21.05 -14.23 2.71
N LYS A 369 -20.76 -15.15 1.78
CA LYS A 369 -21.36 -16.50 1.78
C LYS A 369 -20.98 -17.27 3.05
N GLY A 370 -19.72 -17.20 3.47
CA GLY A 370 -19.24 -17.80 4.71
C GLY A 370 -19.99 -17.27 5.93
N LEU A 371 -20.12 -15.94 6.06
CA LEU A 371 -20.82 -15.29 7.16
C LEU A 371 -22.31 -15.69 7.22
N VAL A 372 -22.99 -15.68 6.09
CA VAL A 372 -24.39 -16.12 6.02
C VAL A 372 -24.50 -17.60 6.42
N GLY A 373 -23.58 -18.46 5.93
CA GLY A 373 -23.56 -19.89 6.24
C GLY A 373 -23.32 -20.19 7.72
N SER A 374 -22.40 -19.48 8.39
CA SER A 374 -22.11 -19.70 9.81
C SER A 374 -23.19 -19.19 10.75
N LEU A 375 -23.98 -18.19 10.33
CA LEU A 375 -24.97 -17.53 11.21
C LEU A 375 -26.42 -17.92 10.93
N HIS A 376 -26.74 -18.57 9.80
CA HIS A 376 -28.10 -18.76 9.33
C HIS A 376 -29.03 -19.60 10.25
N GLU A 377 -28.49 -20.47 11.08
CA GLU A 377 -29.29 -21.29 12.01
C GLU A 377 -29.84 -20.44 13.17
N THR A 378 -29.01 -19.56 13.73
CA THR A 378 -29.38 -18.78 14.91
C THR A 378 -29.94 -17.40 14.56
N PHE A 379 -29.45 -16.82 13.46
CA PHE A 379 -29.77 -15.45 13.07
C PHE A 379 -30.46 -15.36 11.70
N GLN A 380 -31.26 -14.31 11.53
CA GLN A 380 -31.69 -13.84 10.23
C GLN A 380 -30.66 -12.83 9.72
N VAL A 381 -30.05 -13.12 8.56
CA VAL A 381 -29.03 -12.25 7.93
C VAL A 381 -29.65 -11.63 6.68
N LYS A 382 -29.67 -10.29 6.61
CA LYS A 382 -30.03 -9.51 5.44
C LYS A 382 -28.83 -8.69 5.00
N TYR A 383 -28.66 -8.44 3.69
CA TYR A 383 -27.54 -7.67 3.19
C TYR A 383 -27.87 -6.85 1.93
N ASN A 384 -27.12 -5.79 1.73
CA ASN A 384 -27.08 -4.98 0.52
C ASN A 384 -25.63 -4.89 0.03
N LYS A 385 -25.40 -5.14 -1.26
CA LYS A 385 -24.10 -5.08 -1.91
C LYS A 385 -23.94 -3.82 -2.73
N GLY A 386 -22.69 -3.50 -3.10
CA GLY A 386 -22.36 -2.39 -4.00
C GLY A 386 -22.74 -1.04 -3.41
N LEU A 387 -22.59 -0.90 -2.10
CA LEU A 387 -22.81 0.38 -1.41
C LEU A 387 -21.51 1.18 -1.33
N THR A 388 -21.63 2.44 -0.95
CA THR A 388 -20.52 3.34 -0.67
C THR A 388 -20.60 3.78 0.79
N LEU A 389 -19.47 3.71 1.50
CA LEU A 389 -19.30 4.32 2.81
C LEU A 389 -18.66 5.68 2.62
N PHE A 390 -19.36 6.73 3.02
CA PHE A 390 -18.90 8.10 3.03
C PHE A 390 -18.65 8.54 4.46
N THR A 391 -17.42 8.97 4.74
CA THR A 391 -17.00 9.43 6.07
C THR A 391 -16.55 10.88 6.01
N ILE A 392 -17.01 11.70 6.93
CA ILE A 392 -16.59 13.08 7.12
C ILE A 392 -15.93 13.17 8.50
N ARG A 393 -14.63 13.49 8.53
CA ARG A 393 -13.90 13.78 9.76
C ARG A 393 -13.89 15.29 10.00
N HIS A 394 -13.86 15.71 11.26
CA HIS A 394 -13.92 17.12 11.66
C HIS A 394 -15.09 17.86 11.02
N TYR A 395 -16.24 17.16 10.94
CA TYR A 395 -17.43 17.77 10.39
C TYR A 395 -17.86 18.95 11.26
N ASP A 396 -18.23 20.05 10.62
CA ASP A 396 -19.01 21.11 11.26
C ASP A 396 -20.43 21.11 10.65
N TYR A 397 -21.35 21.86 11.24
CA TYR A 397 -22.73 21.87 10.79
C TYR A 397 -22.97 22.68 9.51
N SER A 398 -21.94 23.25 8.89
CA SER A 398 -21.99 24.04 7.65
C SER A 398 -21.59 23.26 6.39
N TYR A 399 -22.10 22.12 6.19
CA TYR A 399 -21.78 21.07 5.21
C TYR A 399 -21.79 21.41 3.71
N THR A 400 -21.02 22.16 3.11
CA THR A 400 -21.20 22.46 1.67
C THR A 400 -20.75 21.33 0.73
N MET A 401 -19.62 20.64 0.97
CA MET A 401 -19.15 19.54 0.11
C MET A 401 -19.87 18.22 0.39
N GLY A 402 -20.09 17.91 1.66
CA GLY A 402 -20.77 16.69 2.08
C GLY A 402 -22.22 16.62 1.60
N ASP A 403 -22.96 17.74 1.65
CA ASP A 403 -24.35 17.80 1.20
C ASP A 403 -24.45 17.59 -0.30
N ARG A 404 -23.58 18.20 -1.12
CA ARG A 404 -23.52 17.96 -2.57
C ARG A 404 -23.24 16.50 -2.89
N PHE A 405 -22.34 15.85 -2.13
CA PHE A 405 -22.02 14.44 -2.35
C PHE A 405 -23.19 13.50 -1.99
N LEU A 406 -24.02 13.87 -1.02
CA LEU A 406 -25.17 13.09 -0.56
C LEU A 406 -26.45 13.36 -1.35
N ASP A 407 -26.50 14.43 -2.15
CA ASP A 407 -27.70 14.81 -2.87
C ASP A 407 -28.20 13.69 -3.80
N GLY A 408 -29.50 13.42 -3.72
CA GLY A 408 -30.16 12.34 -4.48
C GLY A 408 -29.81 10.92 -4.06
N LYS A 409 -28.94 10.70 -3.07
CA LYS A 409 -28.52 9.37 -2.63
C LYS A 409 -29.39 8.80 -1.50
N LYS A 410 -29.67 7.49 -1.59
CA LYS A 410 -30.41 6.81 -0.53
C LYS A 410 -29.45 6.42 0.61
N VAL A 411 -29.74 6.91 1.82
CA VAL A 411 -29.01 6.57 3.02
C VAL A 411 -29.57 5.30 3.66
N TYR A 412 -28.74 4.29 3.87
CA TYR A 412 -29.07 3.03 4.53
C TYR A 412 -28.70 3.02 6.01
N LEU A 413 -27.58 3.68 6.36
CA LEU A 413 -27.09 3.81 7.72
C LEU A 413 -26.44 5.19 7.87
N LYS A 414 -26.71 5.84 9.01
CA LYS A 414 -26.03 7.07 9.43
C LYS A 414 -25.54 6.90 10.85
N GLN A 415 -24.26 7.21 11.08
CA GLN A 415 -23.65 7.21 12.41
C GLN A 415 -22.86 8.50 12.62
N SER A 416 -22.93 9.04 13.83
CA SER A 416 -22.18 10.24 14.21
C SER A 416 -21.48 10.05 15.55
N SER A 417 -20.28 10.61 15.66
CA SER A 417 -19.53 10.78 16.89
C SER A 417 -19.24 12.29 17.07
N ARG A 418 -18.35 12.64 18.01
CA ARG A 418 -17.99 14.07 18.22
C ARG A 418 -17.36 14.73 17.01
N SER A 419 -16.54 13.99 16.25
CA SER A 419 -15.73 14.54 15.16
C SER A 419 -15.91 13.79 13.84
N THR A 420 -16.73 12.74 13.81
CA THR A 420 -16.87 11.88 12.62
C THR A 420 -18.33 11.63 12.31
N LEU A 421 -18.68 11.77 11.05
CA LEU A 421 -20.00 11.47 10.52
C LEU A 421 -19.85 10.47 9.37
N GLN A 422 -20.62 9.38 9.42
CA GLN A 422 -20.55 8.30 8.43
C GLN A 422 -21.92 8.01 7.84
N PHE A 423 -21.93 7.74 6.54
CA PHE A 423 -23.12 7.38 5.78
C PHE A 423 -22.83 6.14 4.94
N VAL A 424 -23.67 5.14 5.03
CA VAL A 424 -23.73 4.05 4.06
C VAL A 424 -24.83 4.36 3.07
N ILE A 425 -24.45 4.59 1.82
CA ILE A 425 -25.31 5.06 0.74
C ILE A 425 -25.31 4.11 -0.45
N ASN A 426 -26.29 4.21 -1.34
CA ASN A 426 -26.21 3.54 -2.63
C ASN A 426 -25.02 4.07 -3.43
N ALA A 427 -24.36 3.17 -4.19
CA ALA A 427 -23.33 3.59 -5.13
C ALA A 427 -23.91 4.59 -6.15
N GLU A 428 -23.07 5.45 -6.68
CA GLU A 428 -23.47 6.35 -7.77
C GLU A 428 -24.00 5.54 -8.94
N CYS A 429 -25.21 5.82 -9.36
CA CYS A 429 -25.67 5.46 -10.68
C CYS A 429 -24.80 6.29 -11.65
N GLY A 430 -23.88 5.61 -12.39
CA GLY A 430 -22.76 6.17 -13.13
C GLY A 430 -22.96 7.58 -13.63
N MET A 431 -21.93 8.40 -13.48
CA MET A 431 -21.88 9.71 -14.14
C MET A 431 -22.21 9.51 -15.62
N ARG A 432 -23.32 10.09 -16.05
CA ARG A 432 -23.57 10.27 -17.48
C ARG A 432 -22.48 11.21 -17.95
N ASN A 433 -21.62 10.71 -18.83
CA ASN A 433 -20.78 11.59 -19.62
C ASN A 433 -21.69 12.67 -20.18
N ALA A 434 -21.47 13.91 -19.75
CA ALA A 434 -21.99 15.04 -20.46
C ALA A 434 -21.28 15.07 -21.82
N GLU A 435 -22.11 15.08 -22.88
CA GLU A 435 -21.70 15.24 -24.25
C GLU A 435 -20.89 16.53 -24.48
#